data_0ac0a2889391f111701bfb7dd78d412a
#
_entry.id   0ac0a2889391f111701bfb7dd78d412a
#
_cell.length_a   1.000
_cell.length_b   1.000
_cell.length_c   1.000
_cell.angle_alpha   90.00
_cell.angle_beta   90.00
_cell.angle_gamma   90.00
#
_symmetry.space_group_name_H-M   'P 1'
#
loop_
_entity.id
_entity.type
_entity.pdbx_description
1 polymer ?
#
loop_
_entity_poly.entity_id
_entity_poly.type
_entity_poly.pdbx_seq_one_letter_code
_entity_poly.pdbx_strand_id
1 'polypeptide(L)'
;MKKILQRMDKPILLISIIMFAFGLIMVLSASSMESYMRYGFSPYHYFIRQAIFLGVGIIPFIFIIVFPTSKYKHLINLAMFGIVGLLIGLTVWGSVAKNAQSWFSIGPFNVQPSELAKIIIIMFLAMYYDKHKDELDNQWVLLKPILLCIVIFVLVAIQPDLGTAAIIALLTIFIFYAVPMTKKTRNIYNKIFLGGILVILSVLLATGGSFLRSYQAERLNFRDPCERYQEESGYQLCNSFIAFKNGGISGQGIGESTQKYLYLPESYTDFIFPIIVEECGLIVGIVILVIYMILLFRIIKIARTATNIHNSLIAYGVFAYIFLHLLINLGGVMGLMPLTGVPLPYLSYGGSYTISLMVAIALVERVAIETNTKKEKVLRKS
;
A
#
# COMPACT_ATOMS: atom_id res chain seq x y z
N MET A 1 -8.63 22.03 -18.40
CA MET A 1 -7.40 21.26 -18.12
C MET A 1 -6.22 22.13 -17.67
N LYS A 2 -5.77 23.16 -18.40
CA LYS A 2 -4.60 24.01 -18.05
C LYS A 2 -4.64 24.55 -16.60
N LYS A 3 -5.79 25.09 -16.14
CA LYS A 3 -5.95 25.59 -14.77
C LYS A 3 -5.88 24.49 -13.70
N ILE A 4 -6.30 23.27 -14.00
CA ILE A 4 -6.21 22.12 -13.09
C ILE A 4 -4.74 21.75 -12.88
N LEU A 5 -3.98 21.58 -13.97
CA LEU A 5 -2.54 21.26 -13.92
C LEU A 5 -1.70 22.31 -13.18
N GLN A 6 -2.08 23.60 -13.26
CA GLN A 6 -1.39 24.67 -12.54
C GLN A 6 -1.60 24.60 -11.02
N ARG A 7 -2.70 23.97 -10.55
CA ARG A 7 -3.07 23.86 -9.12
C ARG A 7 -2.65 22.55 -8.48
N MET A 8 -2.18 21.59 -9.26
CA MET A 8 -1.60 20.34 -8.77
C MET A 8 -0.28 20.59 -8.03
N ASP A 9 0.11 19.64 -7.19
CA ASP A 9 1.43 19.62 -6.55
C ASP A 9 2.45 19.01 -7.53
N LYS A 10 3.14 19.88 -8.29
CA LYS A 10 4.09 19.46 -9.31
C LYS A 10 5.19 18.51 -8.82
N PRO A 11 5.77 18.68 -7.59
CA PRO A 11 6.73 17.72 -7.05
C PRO A 11 6.15 16.31 -6.90
N ILE A 12 4.92 16.13 -6.39
CA ILE A 12 4.31 14.81 -6.25
C ILE A 12 4.14 14.17 -7.63
N LEU A 13 3.62 14.92 -8.60
CA LEU A 13 3.42 14.41 -9.96
C LEU A 13 4.75 13.99 -10.60
N LEU A 14 5.79 14.85 -10.51
CA LEU A 14 7.11 14.56 -11.08
C LEU A 14 7.75 13.32 -10.43
N ILE A 15 7.75 13.25 -9.10
CA ILE A 15 8.26 12.09 -8.36
C ILE A 15 7.51 10.82 -8.78
N SER A 16 6.18 10.87 -8.86
CA SER A 16 5.38 9.71 -9.26
C SER A 16 5.71 9.22 -10.67
N ILE A 17 5.90 10.13 -11.63
CA ILE A 17 6.27 9.78 -13.01
C ILE A 17 7.66 9.13 -13.03
N ILE A 18 8.65 9.74 -12.36
CA ILE A 18 10.03 9.22 -12.32
C ILE A 18 10.05 7.83 -11.66
N MET A 19 9.37 7.67 -10.52
CA MET A 19 9.35 6.41 -9.79
C MET A 19 8.62 5.29 -10.55
N PHE A 20 7.51 5.58 -11.24
CA PHE A 20 6.85 4.60 -12.10
C PHE A 20 7.71 4.22 -13.33
N ALA A 21 8.38 5.19 -13.95
CA ALA A 21 9.27 4.91 -15.07
C ALA A 21 10.46 4.05 -14.64
N PHE A 22 11.10 4.37 -13.53
CA PHE A 22 12.17 3.57 -12.96
C PHE A 22 11.69 2.17 -12.54
N GLY A 23 10.54 2.07 -11.86
CA GLY A 23 9.93 0.81 -11.47
C GLY A 23 9.63 -0.09 -12.67
N LEU A 24 9.14 0.50 -13.78
CA LEU A 24 8.87 -0.26 -15.01
C LEU A 24 10.16 -0.87 -15.60
N ILE A 25 11.29 -0.14 -15.58
CA ILE A 25 12.60 -0.64 -16.00
C ILE A 25 13.06 -1.76 -15.06
N MET A 26 12.92 -1.58 -13.75
CA MET A 26 13.34 -2.59 -12.78
C MET A 26 12.47 -3.84 -12.81
N VAL A 27 11.16 -3.71 -13.08
CA VAL A 27 10.28 -4.87 -13.33
C VAL A 27 10.74 -5.65 -14.56
N LEU A 28 11.14 -4.97 -15.64
CA LEU A 28 11.72 -5.66 -16.81
C LEU A 28 12.97 -6.44 -16.43
N SER A 29 13.92 -5.81 -15.72
CA SER A 29 15.17 -6.47 -15.33
C SER A 29 14.91 -7.66 -14.41
N ALA A 30 14.13 -7.48 -13.35
CA ALA A 30 13.89 -8.48 -12.33
C ALA A 30 13.03 -9.66 -12.81
N SER A 31 12.10 -9.44 -13.75
CA SER A 31 11.14 -10.47 -14.18
C SER A 31 11.53 -11.22 -15.43
N SER A 32 12.46 -10.71 -16.24
CA SER A 32 12.76 -11.24 -17.58
C SER A 32 13.17 -12.72 -17.56
N MET A 33 14.04 -13.11 -16.63
CA MET A 33 14.53 -14.48 -16.52
C MET A 33 13.48 -15.43 -15.93
N GLU A 34 12.78 -15.04 -14.89
CA GLU A 34 11.70 -15.86 -14.31
C GLU A 34 10.56 -16.06 -15.31
N SER A 35 10.21 -15.03 -16.08
CA SER A 35 9.22 -15.11 -17.15
C SER A 35 9.58 -16.18 -18.18
N TYR A 36 10.81 -16.19 -18.63
CA TYR A 36 11.27 -17.11 -19.67
C TYR A 36 11.52 -18.53 -19.14
N MET A 37 12.30 -18.65 -18.05
CA MET A 37 12.77 -19.96 -17.56
C MET A 37 11.68 -20.75 -16.81
N ARG A 38 10.84 -20.06 -16.03
CA ARG A 38 9.84 -20.72 -15.18
C ARG A 38 8.49 -20.90 -15.86
N TYR A 39 8.08 -19.91 -16.68
CA TYR A 39 6.73 -19.88 -17.26
C TYR A 39 6.73 -20.04 -18.78
N GLY A 40 7.88 -20.04 -19.45
CA GLY A 40 7.98 -20.13 -20.91
C GLY A 40 7.38 -18.93 -21.66
N PHE A 41 7.19 -17.79 -20.95
CA PHE A 41 6.68 -16.57 -21.54
C PHE A 41 7.81 -15.73 -22.16
N SER A 42 7.44 -14.72 -22.95
CA SER A 42 8.39 -13.70 -23.41
C SER A 42 9.06 -13.00 -22.23
N PRO A 43 10.35 -12.67 -22.28
CA PRO A 43 11.04 -11.86 -21.26
C PRO A 43 10.36 -10.53 -20.94
N TYR A 44 9.59 -10.00 -21.88
CA TYR A 44 8.86 -8.73 -21.76
C TYR A 44 7.45 -8.89 -21.15
N HIS A 45 7.02 -10.10 -20.80
CA HIS A 45 5.63 -10.39 -20.40
C HIS A 45 5.15 -9.50 -19.26
N TYR A 46 5.86 -9.47 -18.13
CA TYR A 46 5.47 -8.68 -16.96
C TYR A 46 5.66 -7.18 -17.18
N PHE A 47 6.67 -6.77 -17.93
CA PHE A 47 6.87 -5.37 -18.34
C PHE A 47 5.67 -4.84 -19.14
N ILE A 48 5.22 -5.57 -20.16
CA ILE A 48 4.07 -5.18 -20.98
C ILE A 48 2.80 -5.12 -20.14
N ARG A 49 2.57 -6.10 -19.28
CA ARG A 49 1.43 -6.10 -18.34
C ARG A 49 1.47 -4.89 -17.41
N GLN A 50 2.61 -4.58 -16.82
CA GLN A 50 2.75 -3.42 -15.94
C GLN A 50 2.50 -2.11 -16.69
N ALA A 51 3.00 -1.98 -17.93
CA ALA A 51 2.72 -0.82 -18.79
C ALA A 51 1.23 -0.69 -19.12
N ILE A 52 0.54 -1.79 -19.38
CA ILE A 52 -0.93 -1.80 -19.58
C ILE A 52 -1.64 -1.32 -18.32
N PHE A 53 -1.28 -1.82 -17.12
CA PHE A 53 -1.90 -1.38 -15.87
C PHE A 53 -1.66 0.10 -15.59
N LEU A 54 -0.48 0.62 -15.89
CA LEU A 54 -0.20 2.06 -15.82
C LEU A 54 -1.09 2.84 -16.80
N GLY A 55 -1.24 2.36 -18.03
CA GLY A 55 -2.13 2.96 -19.03
C GLY A 55 -3.61 2.98 -18.60
N VAL A 56 -4.10 1.83 -18.10
CA VAL A 56 -5.46 1.70 -17.57
C VAL A 56 -5.67 2.59 -16.34
N GLY A 57 -4.67 2.71 -15.47
CA GLY A 57 -4.71 3.55 -14.27
C GLY A 57 -4.80 5.05 -14.56
N ILE A 58 -4.42 5.51 -15.76
CA ILE A 58 -4.59 6.92 -16.17
C ILE A 58 -6.08 7.29 -16.23
N ILE A 59 -6.97 6.37 -16.57
CA ILE A 59 -8.40 6.64 -16.70
C ILE A 59 -9.01 7.09 -15.36
N PRO A 60 -8.95 6.28 -14.27
CA PRO A 60 -9.44 6.70 -12.97
C PRO A 60 -8.65 7.89 -12.41
N PHE A 61 -7.35 8.01 -12.69
CA PHE A 61 -6.53 9.15 -12.30
C PHE A 61 -7.09 10.47 -12.86
N ILE A 62 -7.35 10.56 -14.17
CA ILE A 62 -7.94 11.75 -14.79
C ILE A 62 -9.34 12.00 -14.26
N PHE A 63 -10.16 10.96 -14.11
CA PHE A 63 -11.51 11.09 -13.57
C PHE A 63 -11.49 11.75 -12.18
N ILE A 64 -10.66 11.25 -11.26
CA ILE A 64 -10.56 11.78 -9.89
C ILE A 64 -10.06 13.22 -9.87
N ILE A 65 -9.09 13.57 -10.71
CA ILE A 65 -8.56 14.94 -10.77
C ILE A 65 -9.62 15.94 -11.25
N VAL A 66 -10.50 15.54 -12.17
CA VAL A 66 -11.53 16.44 -12.72
C VAL A 66 -12.69 16.63 -11.76
N PHE A 67 -13.16 15.58 -11.11
CA PHE A 67 -14.35 15.65 -10.26
C PHE A 67 -14.00 15.99 -8.79
N PRO A 68 -14.77 16.91 -8.14
CA PRO A 68 -14.52 17.27 -6.74
C PRO A 68 -14.82 16.13 -5.78
N THR A 69 -14.00 16.05 -4.72
CA THR A 69 -14.09 14.99 -3.69
C THR A 69 -15.49 14.91 -3.05
N SER A 70 -16.17 16.03 -2.88
CA SER A 70 -17.52 16.09 -2.29
C SER A 70 -18.62 15.38 -3.10
N LYS A 71 -18.40 15.17 -4.41
CA LYS A 71 -19.37 14.49 -5.28
C LYS A 71 -19.37 12.96 -5.12
N TYR A 72 -18.34 12.40 -4.51
CA TYR A 72 -18.25 10.94 -4.34
C TYR A 72 -19.08 10.40 -3.17
N LYS A 73 -19.75 11.25 -2.37
CA LYS A 73 -20.42 10.89 -1.13
C LYS A 73 -21.40 9.70 -1.24
N HIS A 74 -22.27 9.71 -2.25
CA HIS A 74 -23.21 8.60 -2.46
C HIS A 74 -22.52 7.38 -3.06
N LEU A 75 -21.58 7.59 -3.96
CA LEU A 75 -20.82 6.53 -4.63
C LEU A 75 -19.96 5.73 -3.63
N ILE A 76 -19.36 6.38 -2.65
CA ILE A 76 -18.49 5.72 -1.66
C ILE A 76 -19.26 4.78 -0.75
N ASN A 77 -20.47 5.15 -0.31
CA ASN A 77 -21.29 4.23 0.48
C ASN A 77 -21.64 2.98 -0.33
N LEU A 78 -22.03 3.16 -1.60
CA LEU A 78 -22.30 2.03 -2.51
C LEU A 78 -21.03 1.19 -2.75
N ALA A 79 -19.88 1.84 -2.98
CA ALA A 79 -18.60 1.17 -3.18
C ALA A 79 -18.18 0.39 -1.93
N MET A 80 -18.45 0.90 -0.72
CA MET A 80 -18.15 0.22 0.54
C MET A 80 -18.95 -1.08 0.69
N PHE A 81 -20.25 -1.08 0.39
CA PHE A 81 -21.05 -2.30 0.37
C PHE A 81 -20.65 -3.23 -0.80
N GLY A 82 -20.33 -2.65 -1.95
CA GLY A 82 -19.85 -3.40 -3.12
C GLY A 82 -18.56 -4.16 -2.83
N ILE A 83 -17.60 -3.52 -2.14
CA ILE A 83 -16.33 -4.17 -1.78
C ILE A 83 -16.53 -5.31 -0.78
N VAL A 84 -17.44 -5.13 0.21
CA VAL A 84 -17.80 -6.20 1.13
C VAL A 84 -18.42 -7.39 0.38
N GLY A 85 -19.33 -7.12 -0.56
CA GLY A 85 -19.91 -8.14 -1.44
C GLY A 85 -18.87 -8.87 -2.30
N LEU A 86 -17.91 -8.14 -2.88
CA LEU A 86 -16.80 -8.72 -3.64
C LEU A 86 -15.89 -9.59 -2.76
N LEU A 87 -15.57 -9.17 -1.55
CA LEU A 87 -14.74 -9.93 -0.61
C LEU A 87 -15.46 -11.20 -0.15
N ILE A 88 -16.78 -11.16 0.09
CA ILE A 88 -17.59 -12.34 0.35
C ILE A 88 -17.61 -13.25 -0.90
N GLY A 89 -17.80 -12.69 -2.09
CA GLY A 89 -17.77 -13.45 -3.34
C GLY A 89 -16.45 -14.19 -3.58
N LEU A 90 -15.32 -13.64 -3.12
CA LEU A 90 -14.01 -14.31 -3.21
C LEU A 90 -13.95 -15.62 -2.43
N THR A 91 -14.67 -15.76 -1.32
CA THR A 91 -14.67 -16.99 -0.53
C THR A 91 -15.35 -18.15 -1.28
N VAL A 92 -16.17 -17.84 -2.30
CA VAL A 92 -16.92 -18.82 -3.11
C VAL A 92 -16.29 -19.00 -4.50
N TRP A 93 -15.91 -17.89 -5.16
CA TRP A 93 -15.48 -17.90 -6.57
C TRP A 93 -14.03 -17.42 -6.77
N GLY A 94 -13.29 -17.14 -5.71
CA GLY A 94 -11.92 -16.66 -5.83
C GLY A 94 -10.95 -17.73 -6.32
N SER A 95 -9.98 -17.33 -7.11
CA SER A 95 -8.82 -18.17 -7.48
C SER A 95 -7.80 -18.20 -6.35
N VAL A 96 -7.24 -19.39 -6.09
CA VAL A 96 -6.19 -19.58 -5.09
C VAL A 96 -4.84 -19.31 -5.73
N ALA A 97 -4.12 -18.32 -5.21
CA ALA A 97 -2.73 -18.07 -5.56
C ALA A 97 -1.91 -17.92 -4.27
N LYS A 98 -0.77 -18.59 -4.18
CA LYS A 98 0.13 -18.55 -3.00
C LYS A 98 -0.59 -18.87 -1.68
N ASN A 99 -1.41 -19.90 -1.66
CA ASN A 99 -2.23 -20.31 -0.51
C ASN A 99 -3.27 -19.27 -0.03
N ALA A 100 -3.52 -18.21 -0.79
CA ALA A 100 -4.54 -17.21 -0.51
C ALA A 100 -5.57 -17.15 -1.65
N GLN A 101 -6.86 -17.14 -1.28
CA GLN A 101 -7.98 -17.01 -2.21
C GLN A 101 -8.40 -15.55 -2.31
N SER A 102 -7.49 -14.70 -2.84
CA SER A 102 -7.62 -13.23 -2.79
C SER A 102 -7.80 -12.59 -4.17
N TRP A 103 -7.92 -13.39 -5.25
CA TRP A 103 -7.88 -12.89 -6.62
C TRP A 103 -9.12 -13.34 -7.41
N PHE A 104 -9.67 -12.43 -8.19
CA PHE A 104 -10.56 -12.77 -9.29
C PHE A 104 -9.79 -12.81 -10.60
N SER A 105 -9.83 -13.93 -11.32
CA SER A 105 -9.25 -14.05 -12.67
C SER A 105 -10.27 -13.56 -13.69
N ILE A 106 -10.01 -12.41 -14.31
CA ILE A 106 -10.83 -11.80 -15.36
C ILE A 106 -10.03 -11.85 -16.67
N GLY A 107 -10.22 -12.90 -17.45
CA GLY A 107 -9.40 -13.13 -18.64
C GLY A 107 -7.92 -13.27 -18.28
N PRO A 108 -7.01 -12.50 -18.93
CA PRO A 108 -5.58 -12.56 -18.64
C PRO A 108 -5.17 -11.78 -17.37
N PHE A 109 -6.10 -11.11 -16.70
CA PHE A 109 -5.81 -10.23 -15.58
C PHE A 109 -6.34 -10.78 -14.26
N ASN A 110 -5.54 -10.64 -13.20
CA ASN A 110 -5.97 -10.95 -11.84
C ASN A 110 -6.27 -9.63 -11.10
N VAL A 111 -7.48 -9.54 -10.55
CA VAL A 111 -7.93 -8.37 -9.79
C VAL A 111 -8.05 -8.76 -8.32
N GLN A 112 -7.42 -7.98 -7.45
CA GLN A 112 -7.47 -8.16 -6.00
C GLN A 112 -8.36 -7.08 -5.38
N PRO A 113 -9.59 -7.41 -4.93
CA PRO A 113 -10.52 -6.43 -4.39
C PRO A 113 -10.02 -5.74 -3.12
N SER A 114 -9.21 -6.40 -2.31
CA SER A 114 -8.63 -5.82 -1.10
C SER A 114 -7.70 -4.63 -1.37
N GLU A 115 -7.11 -4.52 -2.59
CA GLU A 115 -6.34 -3.35 -3.00
C GLU A 115 -7.25 -2.11 -3.15
N LEU A 116 -8.41 -2.28 -3.77
CA LEU A 116 -9.41 -1.22 -3.90
C LEU A 116 -10.06 -0.90 -2.55
N ALA A 117 -10.25 -1.91 -1.68
CA ALA A 117 -10.82 -1.73 -0.35
C ALA A 117 -10.07 -0.69 0.48
N LYS A 118 -8.73 -0.67 0.42
CA LYS A 118 -7.90 0.30 1.15
C LYS A 118 -8.23 1.75 0.75
N ILE A 119 -8.39 2.01 -0.54
CA ILE A 119 -8.73 3.35 -1.04
C ILE A 119 -10.18 3.73 -0.68
N ILE A 120 -11.10 2.78 -0.78
CA ILE A 120 -12.51 3.00 -0.42
C ILE A 120 -12.63 3.29 1.09
N ILE A 121 -11.88 2.59 1.95
CA ILE A 121 -11.81 2.85 3.40
C ILE A 121 -11.33 4.29 3.69
N ILE A 122 -10.26 4.74 3.02
CA ILE A 122 -9.75 6.12 3.18
C ILE A 122 -10.88 7.13 2.88
N MET A 123 -11.52 6.98 1.74
CA MET A 123 -12.58 7.91 1.32
C MET A 123 -13.82 7.81 2.21
N PHE A 124 -14.22 6.60 2.61
CA PHE A 124 -15.37 6.37 3.48
C PHE A 124 -15.18 7.00 4.86
N LEU A 125 -14.06 6.73 5.52
CA LEU A 125 -13.75 7.31 6.83
C LEU A 125 -13.67 8.83 6.78
N ALA A 126 -13.01 9.38 5.74
CA ALA A 126 -12.90 10.82 5.56
C ALA A 126 -14.28 11.50 5.39
N MET A 127 -15.16 10.91 4.58
CA MET A 127 -16.50 11.44 4.38
C MET A 127 -17.40 11.28 5.61
N TYR A 128 -17.28 10.14 6.29
CA TYR A 128 -18.09 9.90 7.50
C TYR A 128 -17.74 10.89 8.60
N TYR A 129 -16.46 11.08 8.92
CA TYR A 129 -16.04 11.99 9.97
C TYR A 129 -16.27 13.47 9.63
N ASP A 130 -16.17 13.86 8.37
CA ASP A 130 -16.53 15.22 7.93
C ASP A 130 -18.04 15.51 8.09
N LYS A 131 -18.87 14.50 7.79
CA LYS A 131 -20.33 14.61 7.98
C LYS A 131 -20.71 14.79 9.45
N HIS A 132 -20.00 14.18 10.38
CA HIS A 132 -20.26 14.17 11.82
C HIS A 132 -19.25 15.02 12.59
N LYS A 133 -18.65 16.02 11.96
CA LYS A 133 -17.56 16.83 12.53
C LYS A 133 -17.90 17.52 13.85
N ASP A 134 -19.18 17.85 14.07
CA ASP A 134 -19.68 18.53 15.26
C ASP A 134 -19.96 17.54 16.42
N GLU A 135 -19.90 16.23 16.16
CA GLU A 135 -20.17 15.14 17.11
C GLU A 135 -18.96 14.24 17.36
N LEU A 136 -17.75 14.67 17.02
CA LEU A 136 -16.54 13.85 17.10
C LEU A 136 -16.07 13.51 18.54
N ASP A 137 -16.73 14.09 19.56
CA ASP A 137 -16.52 13.71 20.97
C ASP A 137 -17.44 12.56 21.42
N ASN A 138 -18.45 12.19 20.61
CA ASN A 138 -19.31 11.05 20.86
C ASN A 138 -18.59 9.76 20.46
N GLN A 139 -18.39 8.86 21.44
CA GLN A 139 -17.68 7.60 21.24
C GLN A 139 -18.34 6.70 20.17
N TRP A 140 -19.67 6.66 20.12
CA TRP A 140 -20.41 5.87 19.12
C TRP A 140 -20.20 6.39 17.70
N VAL A 141 -20.15 7.71 17.52
CA VAL A 141 -19.87 8.34 16.23
C VAL A 141 -18.47 7.98 15.75
N LEU A 142 -17.48 7.96 16.65
CA LEU A 142 -16.12 7.60 16.31
C LEU A 142 -15.96 6.11 15.96
N LEU A 143 -16.63 5.21 16.68
CA LEU A 143 -16.48 3.76 16.51
C LEU A 143 -17.33 3.17 15.38
N LYS A 144 -18.50 3.72 15.11
CA LYS A 144 -19.44 3.17 14.13
C LYS A 144 -18.83 2.88 12.75
N PRO A 145 -18.04 3.77 12.11
CA PRO A 145 -17.44 3.47 10.81
C PRO A 145 -16.33 2.42 10.90
N ILE A 146 -15.67 2.30 12.06
CA ILE A 146 -14.60 1.32 12.28
C ILE A 146 -15.16 -0.10 12.27
N LEU A 147 -16.41 -0.32 12.74
CA LEU A 147 -17.04 -1.65 12.69
C LEU A 147 -17.08 -2.20 11.27
N LEU A 148 -17.38 -1.37 10.28
CA LEU A 148 -17.38 -1.81 8.88
C LEU A 148 -15.96 -2.09 8.37
N CYS A 149 -14.97 -1.31 8.81
CA CYS A 149 -13.56 -1.59 8.50
C CYS A 149 -13.09 -2.91 9.13
N ILE A 150 -13.57 -3.24 10.35
CA ILE A 150 -13.30 -4.53 11.01
C ILE A 150 -13.91 -5.68 10.18
N VAL A 151 -15.11 -5.54 9.64
CA VAL A 151 -15.70 -6.56 8.75
C VAL A 151 -14.80 -6.82 7.54
N ILE A 152 -14.31 -5.75 6.89
CA ILE A 152 -13.38 -5.91 5.76
C ILE A 152 -12.07 -6.57 6.20
N PHE A 153 -11.49 -6.15 7.33
CA PHE A 153 -10.30 -6.77 7.92
C PHE A 153 -10.49 -8.28 8.12
N VAL A 154 -11.61 -8.69 8.75
CA VAL A 154 -11.91 -10.10 9.02
C VAL A 154 -12.06 -10.89 7.73
N LEU A 155 -12.78 -10.35 6.73
CA LEU A 155 -12.95 -10.99 5.44
C LEU A 155 -11.62 -11.24 4.73
N VAL A 156 -10.70 -10.27 4.76
CA VAL A 156 -9.37 -10.40 4.16
C VAL A 156 -8.48 -11.36 4.98
N ALA A 157 -8.57 -11.33 6.30
CA ALA A 157 -7.82 -12.25 7.17
C ALA A 157 -8.25 -13.73 6.98
N ILE A 158 -9.54 -13.99 6.73
CA ILE A 158 -10.07 -15.32 6.41
C ILE A 158 -9.52 -15.83 5.06
N GLN A 159 -9.20 -14.94 4.12
CA GLN A 159 -8.61 -15.25 2.81
C GLN A 159 -7.10 -15.54 2.87
N PRO A 160 -6.53 -15.92 3.96
CA PRO A 160 -5.15 -15.97 4.50
C PRO A 160 -4.19 -14.90 3.96
N ASP A 161 -4.67 -13.69 3.66
CA ASP A 161 -3.85 -12.53 3.26
C ASP A 161 -3.58 -11.60 4.48
N LEU A 162 -2.71 -12.07 5.38
CA LEU A 162 -2.39 -11.35 6.62
C LEU A 162 -1.68 -10.02 6.37
N GLY A 163 -0.86 -9.94 5.32
CA GLY A 163 -0.16 -8.70 4.98
C GLY A 163 -1.12 -7.57 4.64
N THR A 164 -2.06 -7.83 3.74
CA THR A 164 -3.09 -6.87 3.37
C THR A 164 -4.06 -6.58 4.51
N ALA A 165 -4.44 -7.60 5.31
CA ALA A 165 -5.28 -7.41 6.49
C ALA A 165 -4.60 -6.48 7.51
N ALA A 166 -3.31 -6.67 7.80
CA ALA A 166 -2.54 -5.80 8.69
C ALA A 166 -2.51 -4.35 8.18
N ILE A 167 -2.32 -4.13 6.89
CA ILE A 167 -2.37 -2.79 6.29
C ILE A 167 -3.75 -2.15 6.48
N ILE A 168 -4.84 -2.88 6.25
CA ILE A 168 -6.21 -2.37 6.44
C ILE A 168 -6.44 -1.96 7.90
N ALA A 169 -6.02 -2.78 8.86
CA ALA A 169 -6.14 -2.47 10.27
C ALA A 169 -5.33 -1.23 10.65
N LEU A 170 -4.03 -1.20 10.29
CA LEU A 170 -3.16 -0.07 10.59
C LEU A 170 -3.61 1.22 9.89
N LEU A 171 -4.04 1.14 8.64
CA LEU A 171 -4.60 2.27 7.88
C LEU A 171 -5.83 2.87 8.58
N THR A 172 -6.75 2.00 9.03
CA THR A 172 -7.94 2.42 9.79
C THR A 172 -7.54 3.13 11.08
N ILE A 173 -6.56 2.61 11.81
CA ILE A 173 -6.03 3.21 13.04
C ILE A 173 -5.38 4.57 12.74
N PHE A 174 -4.55 4.67 11.71
CA PHE A 174 -3.90 5.95 11.31
C PHE A 174 -4.94 7.03 10.99
N ILE A 175 -5.97 6.70 10.21
CA ILE A 175 -7.03 7.67 9.87
C ILE A 175 -7.82 8.05 11.12
N PHE A 176 -8.14 7.09 12.00
CA PHE A 176 -8.82 7.35 13.25
C PHE A 176 -8.07 8.36 14.14
N TYR A 177 -6.74 8.20 14.28
CA TYR A 177 -5.92 9.13 15.06
C TYR A 177 -5.70 10.50 14.37
N ALA A 178 -5.89 10.58 13.06
CA ALA A 178 -5.88 11.85 12.33
C ALA A 178 -7.16 12.67 12.51
N VAL A 179 -8.25 12.06 13.03
CA VAL A 179 -9.51 12.77 13.35
C VAL A 179 -9.28 13.80 14.46
N PRO A 180 -9.76 15.05 14.31
CA PRO A 180 -9.64 16.08 15.34
C PRO A 180 -10.58 15.81 16.51
N MET A 181 -10.16 14.97 17.45
CA MET A 181 -10.86 14.66 18.69
C MET A 181 -10.24 15.36 19.90
N THR A 182 -11.01 15.52 21.00
CA THR A 182 -10.50 16.12 22.25
C THR A 182 -9.40 15.26 22.89
N LYS A 183 -8.53 15.89 23.68
CA LYS A 183 -7.46 15.18 24.43
C LYS A 183 -8.03 14.10 25.34
N LYS A 184 -9.21 14.33 25.95
CA LYS A 184 -9.88 13.37 26.84
C LYS A 184 -10.25 12.10 26.05
N THR A 185 -10.93 12.26 24.94
CA THR A 185 -11.37 11.18 24.04
C THR A 185 -10.14 10.40 23.52
N ARG A 186 -9.10 11.10 23.07
CA ARG A 186 -7.86 10.49 22.60
C ARG A 186 -7.18 9.64 23.67
N ASN A 187 -7.12 10.09 24.91
CA ASN A 187 -6.52 9.34 26.01
C ASN A 187 -7.30 8.07 26.36
N ILE A 188 -8.63 8.07 26.21
CA ILE A 188 -9.45 6.87 26.39
C ILE A 188 -9.05 5.82 25.34
N TYR A 189 -9.00 6.22 24.06
CA TYR A 189 -8.61 5.28 22.99
C TYR A 189 -7.17 4.80 23.07
N ASN A 190 -6.25 5.65 23.51
CA ASN A 190 -4.86 5.22 23.77
C ASN A 190 -4.81 4.07 24.79
N LYS A 191 -5.60 4.16 25.88
CA LYS A 191 -5.70 3.09 26.88
C LYS A 191 -6.34 1.82 26.31
N ILE A 192 -7.40 1.97 25.51
CA ILE A 192 -8.08 0.84 24.84
C ILE A 192 -7.10 0.13 23.87
N PHE A 193 -6.39 0.88 23.04
CA PHE A 193 -5.41 0.31 22.10
C PHE A 193 -4.25 -0.35 22.82
N LEU A 194 -3.70 0.30 23.85
CA LEU A 194 -2.62 -0.30 24.64
C LEU A 194 -3.09 -1.59 25.32
N GLY A 195 -4.29 -1.58 25.92
CA GLY A 195 -4.89 -2.77 26.49
C GLY A 195 -5.11 -3.88 25.47
N GLY A 196 -5.61 -3.56 24.29
CA GLY A 196 -5.79 -4.51 23.19
C GLY A 196 -4.46 -5.14 22.75
N ILE A 197 -3.40 -4.34 22.60
CA ILE A 197 -2.06 -4.84 22.27
C ILE A 197 -1.55 -5.79 23.36
N LEU A 198 -1.70 -5.42 24.64
CA LEU A 198 -1.28 -6.25 25.74
C LEU A 198 -2.03 -7.59 25.80
N VAL A 199 -3.34 -7.58 25.51
CA VAL A 199 -4.14 -8.82 25.43
C VAL A 199 -3.66 -9.70 24.28
N ILE A 200 -3.44 -9.15 23.08
CA ILE A 200 -2.93 -9.90 21.92
C ILE A 200 -1.57 -10.52 22.24
N LEU A 201 -0.65 -9.73 22.81
CA LEU A 201 0.67 -10.24 23.22
C LEU A 201 0.57 -11.33 24.27
N SER A 202 -0.32 -11.18 25.27
CA SER A 202 -0.55 -12.19 26.29
C SER A 202 -1.08 -13.50 25.71
N VAL A 203 -2.02 -13.43 24.77
CA VAL A 203 -2.56 -14.60 24.06
C VAL A 203 -1.48 -15.25 23.21
N LEU A 204 -0.67 -14.49 22.46
CA LEU A 204 0.44 -15.01 21.67
C LEU A 204 1.48 -15.75 22.56
N LEU A 205 1.82 -15.15 23.69
CA LEU A 205 2.77 -15.76 24.64
C LEU A 205 2.18 -17.02 25.30
N ALA A 206 0.91 -16.98 25.72
CA ALA A 206 0.26 -18.10 26.39
C ALA A 206 0.04 -19.30 25.45
N THR A 207 -0.25 -19.07 24.18
CA THR A 207 -0.52 -20.14 23.21
C THR A 207 0.71 -20.56 22.40
N GLY A 208 1.84 -19.85 22.54
CA GLY A 208 3.01 -20.06 21.70
C GLY A 208 2.72 -19.91 20.20
N GLY A 209 1.61 -19.23 19.85
CA GLY A 209 1.19 -19.06 18.45
C GLY A 209 0.52 -20.30 17.83
N SER A 210 0.11 -21.29 18.62
CA SER A 210 -0.47 -22.57 18.14
C SER A 210 -1.72 -22.45 17.27
N PHE A 211 -2.41 -21.28 17.29
CA PHE A 211 -3.56 -20.98 16.45
C PHE A 211 -3.16 -20.50 15.05
N LEU A 212 -1.88 -20.21 14.80
CA LEU A 212 -1.39 -19.81 13.48
C LEU A 212 -1.18 -21.06 12.62
N ARG A 213 -1.47 -20.93 11.32
CA ARG A 213 -1.12 -21.97 10.34
C ARG A 213 0.41 -22.06 10.24
N SER A 214 0.94 -23.25 9.94
CA SER A 214 2.39 -23.50 9.88
C SER A 214 3.16 -22.45 9.05
N TYR A 215 2.66 -22.10 7.85
CA TYR A 215 3.29 -21.09 7.00
C TYR A 215 3.23 -19.66 7.60
N GLN A 216 2.24 -19.35 8.43
CA GLN A 216 2.12 -18.06 9.12
C GLN A 216 3.12 -17.97 10.27
N ALA A 217 3.26 -19.05 11.04
CA ALA A 217 4.24 -19.16 12.10
C ALA A 217 5.68 -19.08 11.55
N GLU A 218 5.95 -19.72 10.43
CA GLU A 218 7.23 -19.64 9.73
C GLU A 218 7.59 -18.20 9.32
N ARG A 219 6.63 -17.43 8.77
CA ARG A 219 6.85 -16.02 8.39
C ARG A 219 7.10 -15.11 9.58
N LEU A 220 6.57 -15.42 10.76
CA LEU A 220 6.84 -14.66 11.99
C LEU A 220 8.27 -14.86 12.50
N ASN A 221 8.91 -15.94 12.11
CA ASN A 221 10.31 -16.19 12.42
C ASN A 221 11.19 -15.58 11.32
N PHE A 222 11.72 -14.39 11.55
CA PHE A 222 12.55 -13.64 10.58
C PHE A 222 14.01 -13.46 11.05
N ARG A 223 14.38 -14.11 12.20
CA ARG A 223 15.74 -14.11 12.71
C ARG A 223 16.57 -15.20 12.04
N ASP A 224 17.86 -14.94 11.90
CA ASP A 224 18.88 -15.87 11.40
C ASP A 224 18.43 -16.66 10.13
N PRO A 225 18.01 -15.95 9.06
CA PRO A 225 17.34 -16.57 7.92
C PRO A 225 18.26 -17.56 7.17
N CYS A 226 19.57 -17.33 7.16
CA CYS A 226 20.49 -18.21 6.46
C CYS A 226 20.74 -19.54 7.20
N GLU A 227 20.52 -19.62 8.51
CA GLU A 227 20.51 -20.87 9.25
C GLU A 227 19.25 -21.70 8.95
N ARG A 228 18.17 -21.04 8.55
CA ARG A 228 16.90 -21.63 8.14
C ARG A 228 16.69 -21.69 6.62
N TYR A 229 17.78 -21.90 5.89
CA TYR A 229 17.75 -21.91 4.43
C TYR A 229 16.86 -23.01 3.83
N GLN A 230 16.51 -24.05 4.60
CA GLN A 230 15.59 -25.11 4.19
C GLN A 230 14.10 -24.68 4.26
N GLU A 231 13.78 -23.62 5.01
CA GLU A 231 12.45 -23.06 5.10
C GLU A 231 12.23 -22.02 3.99
N GLU A 232 11.01 -21.93 3.44
CA GLU A 232 10.73 -21.02 2.31
C GLU A 232 11.00 -19.55 2.69
N SER A 233 10.57 -19.10 3.88
CA SER A 233 10.80 -17.74 4.35
C SER A 233 12.26 -17.46 4.67
N GLY A 234 12.99 -18.43 5.24
CA GLY A 234 14.41 -18.35 5.49
C GLY A 234 15.22 -18.26 4.20
N TYR A 235 14.89 -19.10 3.20
CA TYR A 235 15.48 -19.08 1.88
C TYR A 235 15.32 -17.71 1.19
N GLN A 236 14.09 -17.19 1.14
CA GLN A 236 13.79 -15.89 0.50
C GLN A 236 14.58 -14.75 1.17
N LEU A 237 14.57 -14.71 2.49
CA LEU A 237 15.22 -13.63 3.25
C LEU A 237 16.75 -13.73 3.18
N CYS A 238 17.32 -14.95 3.22
CA CYS A 238 18.75 -15.13 3.06
C CYS A 238 19.23 -14.66 1.68
N ASN A 239 18.51 -15.02 0.59
CA ASN A 239 18.84 -14.56 -0.75
C ASN A 239 18.66 -13.05 -0.93
N SER A 240 17.73 -12.43 -0.19
CA SER A 240 17.63 -10.97 -0.09
C SER A 240 18.90 -10.35 0.49
N PHE A 241 19.45 -10.93 1.57
CA PHE A 241 20.71 -10.46 2.17
C PHE A 241 21.91 -10.67 1.25
N ILE A 242 21.93 -11.78 0.50
CA ILE A 242 22.96 -12.03 -0.52
C ILE A 242 22.88 -10.96 -1.61
N ALA A 243 21.67 -10.59 -2.08
CA ALA A 243 21.48 -9.51 -3.05
C ALA A 243 22.06 -8.18 -2.54
N PHE A 244 21.73 -7.79 -1.30
CA PHE A 244 22.30 -6.58 -0.70
C PHE A 244 23.81 -6.61 -0.61
N LYS A 245 24.39 -7.76 -0.21
CA LYS A 245 25.85 -7.95 -0.15
C LYS A 245 26.51 -7.84 -1.53
N ASN A 246 25.93 -8.51 -2.52
CA ASN A 246 26.45 -8.51 -3.91
C ASN A 246 26.45 -7.11 -4.51
N GLY A 247 25.37 -6.33 -4.27
CA GLY A 247 25.24 -4.98 -4.79
C GLY A 247 26.26 -3.99 -4.25
N GLY A 248 26.72 -4.20 -3.01
CA GLY A 248 27.71 -3.30 -2.41
C GLY A 248 27.31 -1.84 -2.52
N ILE A 249 28.29 -0.95 -2.73
CA ILE A 249 28.06 0.50 -2.81
C ILE A 249 27.54 0.93 -4.18
N SER A 250 28.13 0.42 -5.26
CA SER A 250 27.92 0.89 -6.65
C SER A 250 27.03 0.00 -7.50
N GLY A 251 26.67 -1.20 -7.03
CA GLY A 251 25.93 -2.19 -7.79
C GLY A 251 26.79 -3.00 -8.76
N GLN A 252 26.19 -4.07 -9.28
CA GLN A 252 26.83 -4.94 -10.28
C GLN A 252 26.59 -4.47 -11.73
N GLY A 253 25.61 -3.60 -11.94
CA GLY A 253 25.12 -3.15 -13.24
C GLY A 253 23.67 -3.55 -13.49
N ILE A 254 22.94 -2.71 -14.22
CA ILE A 254 21.55 -2.99 -14.59
C ILE A 254 21.50 -4.24 -15.47
N GLY A 255 20.69 -5.21 -15.08
CA GLY A 255 20.60 -6.49 -15.78
C GLY A 255 21.55 -7.56 -15.29
N GLU A 256 22.51 -7.27 -14.39
CA GLU A 256 23.56 -8.18 -13.95
C GLU A 256 23.31 -8.81 -12.56
N SER A 257 22.11 -8.63 -11.98
CA SER A 257 21.76 -9.31 -10.73
C SER A 257 21.83 -10.83 -10.89
N THR A 258 22.51 -11.51 -9.97
CA THR A 258 22.55 -12.98 -9.92
C THR A 258 21.32 -13.55 -9.24
N GLN A 259 20.76 -12.85 -8.26
CA GLN A 259 19.63 -13.33 -7.47
C GLN A 259 18.32 -13.42 -8.26
N LYS A 260 18.15 -12.65 -9.34
CA LYS A 260 16.99 -12.75 -10.24
C LYS A 260 16.94 -14.03 -11.08
N TYR A 261 18.05 -14.79 -11.18
CA TYR A 261 18.12 -16.07 -11.90
C TYR A 261 17.52 -17.22 -11.08
N LEU A 262 16.29 -17.05 -10.59
CA LEU A 262 15.50 -18.02 -9.79
C LEU A 262 16.01 -18.31 -8.37
N TYR A 263 17.07 -17.63 -7.91
CA TYR A 263 17.53 -17.74 -6.53
C TYR A 263 16.61 -16.98 -5.55
N LEU A 264 16.11 -15.81 -5.95
CA LEU A 264 15.20 -15.01 -5.14
C LEU A 264 13.78 -15.08 -5.74
N PRO A 265 12.89 -15.90 -5.18
CA PRO A 265 11.49 -15.92 -5.60
C PRO A 265 10.83 -14.54 -5.41
N GLU A 266 9.86 -14.22 -6.28
CA GLU A 266 9.12 -12.95 -6.22
C GLU A 266 10.02 -11.71 -6.35
N SER A 267 11.12 -11.84 -7.09
CA SER A 267 12.13 -10.81 -7.31
C SER A 267 11.58 -9.52 -7.93
N TYR A 268 10.49 -9.58 -8.70
CA TYR A 268 9.84 -8.44 -9.36
C TYR A 268 8.57 -7.93 -8.64
N THR A 269 8.15 -8.60 -7.58
CA THR A 269 7.00 -8.22 -6.74
C THR A 269 7.48 -7.63 -5.41
N ASP A 270 7.45 -8.39 -4.34
CA ASP A 270 7.77 -7.94 -2.99
C ASP A 270 9.28 -7.88 -2.68
N PHE A 271 10.12 -8.59 -3.42
CA PHE A 271 11.59 -8.54 -3.28
C PHE A 271 12.30 -7.69 -4.34
N ILE A 272 11.61 -6.75 -4.97
CA ILE A 272 12.24 -5.92 -6.01
C ILE A 272 13.34 -5.00 -5.45
N PHE A 273 13.24 -4.53 -4.20
CA PHE A 273 14.22 -3.63 -3.61
C PHE A 273 15.61 -4.25 -3.44
N PRO A 274 15.77 -5.52 -2.95
CA PRO A 274 17.03 -6.24 -3.00
C PRO A 274 17.66 -6.31 -4.40
N ILE A 275 16.87 -6.59 -5.44
CA ILE A 275 17.35 -6.63 -6.82
C ILE A 275 17.81 -5.25 -7.29
N ILE A 276 17.07 -4.18 -6.95
CA ILE A 276 17.50 -2.80 -7.26
C ILE A 276 18.85 -2.49 -6.61
N VAL A 277 19.05 -2.89 -5.36
CA VAL A 277 20.32 -2.65 -4.67
C VAL A 277 21.41 -3.55 -5.27
N GLU A 278 21.14 -4.79 -5.64
CA GLU A 278 22.12 -5.67 -6.30
C GLU A 278 22.58 -5.09 -7.64
N GLU A 279 21.67 -4.57 -8.46
CA GLU A 279 22.00 -4.00 -9.77
C GLU A 279 22.55 -2.58 -9.71
N CYS A 280 21.95 -1.71 -8.90
CA CYS A 280 22.25 -0.27 -8.90
C CYS A 280 23.08 0.20 -7.70
N GLY A 281 23.30 -0.64 -6.70
CA GLY A 281 24.05 -0.34 -5.49
C GLY A 281 23.26 0.32 -4.38
N LEU A 282 23.88 0.35 -3.19
CA LEU A 282 23.30 0.93 -1.99
C LEU A 282 23.04 2.44 -2.12
N ILE A 283 23.88 3.16 -2.86
CA ILE A 283 23.67 4.60 -3.10
C ILE A 283 22.33 4.85 -3.76
N VAL A 284 21.97 4.10 -4.81
CA VAL A 284 20.67 4.24 -5.49
C VAL A 284 19.55 3.82 -4.57
N GLY A 285 19.73 2.76 -3.76
CA GLY A 285 18.77 2.38 -2.73
C GLY A 285 18.46 3.52 -1.75
N ILE A 286 19.49 4.19 -1.24
CA ILE A 286 19.35 5.36 -0.35
C ILE A 286 18.65 6.53 -1.06
N VAL A 287 19.01 6.83 -2.31
CA VAL A 287 18.35 7.89 -3.10
C VAL A 287 16.87 7.62 -3.24
N ILE A 288 16.46 6.37 -3.50
CA ILE A 288 15.06 5.96 -3.56
C ILE A 288 14.35 6.22 -2.23
N LEU A 289 14.97 5.87 -1.09
CA LEU A 289 14.41 6.14 0.23
C LEU A 289 14.23 7.64 0.49
N VAL A 290 15.20 8.47 0.09
CA VAL A 290 15.10 9.92 0.20
C VAL A 290 13.94 10.46 -0.66
N ILE A 291 13.77 9.94 -1.88
CA ILE A 291 12.64 10.31 -2.75
C ILE A 291 11.29 9.94 -2.10
N TYR A 292 11.16 8.77 -1.48
CA TYR A 292 9.97 8.41 -0.69
C TYR A 292 9.73 9.37 0.47
N MET A 293 10.76 9.74 1.21
CA MET A 293 10.63 10.69 2.32
C MET A 293 10.15 12.06 1.84
N ILE A 294 10.66 12.55 0.71
CA ILE A 294 10.21 13.81 0.10
C ILE A 294 8.73 13.70 -0.31
N LEU A 295 8.33 12.60 -0.96
CA LEU A 295 6.94 12.35 -1.36
C LEU A 295 6.02 12.36 -0.14
N LEU A 296 6.34 11.60 0.90
CA LEU A 296 5.55 11.49 2.13
C LEU A 296 5.44 12.85 2.84
N PHE A 297 6.55 13.61 2.90
CA PHE A 297 6.54 14.96 3.46
C PHE A 297 5.62 15.91 2.68
N ARG A 298 5.62 15.82 1.36
CA ARG A 298 4.71 16.62 0.51
C ARG A 298 3.24 16.27 0.75
N ILE A 299 2.92 14.99 0.86
CA ILE A 299 1.54 14.53 1.14
C ILE A 299 1.08 15.03 2.51
N ILE A 300 1.92 14.93 3.56
CA ILE A 300 1.59 15.48 4.90
C ILE A 300 1.38 16.99 4.83
N LYS A 301 2.20 17.71 4.08
CA LYS A 301 2.02 19.16 3.91
C LYS A 301 0.66 19.49 3.30
N ILE A 302 0.22 18.75 2.28
CA ILE A 302 -1.12 18.91 1.70
C ILE A 302 -2.20 18.60 2.73
N ALA A 303 -2.06 17.50 3.49
CA ALA A 303 -3.01 17.11 4.53
C ALA A 303 -3.20 18.22 5.59
N ARG A 304 -2.08 18.81 6.06
CA ARG A 304 -2.10 19.89 7.05
C ARG A 304 -2.64 21.21 6.53
N THR A 305 -2.51 21.49 5.24
CA THR A 305 -2.97 22.74 4.61
C THR A 305 -4.36 22.63 3.98
N ALA A 306 -4.97 21.45 4.02
CA ALA A 306 -6.30 21.18 3.49
C ALA A 306 -7.37 22.05 4.19
N THR A 307 -8.37 22.47 3.43
CA THR A 307 -9.35 23.49 3.88
C THR A 307 -10.57 22.92 4.61
N ASN A 308 -10.70 21.61 4.66
CA ASN A 308 -11.77 20.88 5.35
C ASN A 308 -11.24 19.54 5.90
N ILE A 309 -11.96 18.98 6.88
CA ILE A 309 -11.61 17.71 7.54
C ILE A 309 -11.57 16.58 6.53
N HIS A 310 -12.54 16.50 5.63
CA HIS A 310 -12.62 15.51 4.57
C HIS A 310 -11.33 15.42 3.75
N ASN A 311 -10.89 16.52 3.17
CA ASN A 311 -9.68 16.58 2.35
C ASN A 311 -8.41 16.28 3.16
N SER A 312 -8.36 16.77 4.41
CA SER A 312 -7.26 16.48 5.33
C SER A 312 -7.14 14.99 5.60
N LEU A 313 -8.25 14.32 5.92
CA LEU A 313 -8.26 12.88 6.21
C LEU A 313 -7.96 12.02 4.97
N ILE A 314 -8.42 12.42 3.78
CA ILE A 314 -8.03 11.73 2.53
C ILE A 314 -6.50 11.77 2.37
N ALA A 315 -5.89 12.95 2.49
CA ALA A 315 -4.45 13.08 2.31
C ALA A 315 -3.66 12.35 3.42
N TYR A 316 -4.11 12.39 4.68
CA TYR A 316 -3.51 11.56 5.76
C TYR A 316 -3.69 10.06 5.51
N GLY A 317 -4.84 9.63 5.00
CA GLY A 317 -5.09 8.23 4.65
C GLY A 317 -4.16 7.75 3.53
N VAL A 318 -3.95 8.55 2.49
CA VAL A 318 -3.01 8.22 1.42
C VAL A 318 -1.56 8.23 1.90
N PHE A 319 -1.19 9.19 2.77
CA PHE A 319 0.10 9.15 3.45
C PHE A 319 0.30 7.82 4.19
N ALA A 320 -0.66 7.43 5.02
CA ALA A 320 -0.61 6.18 5.78
C ALA A 320 -0.53 4.95 4.85
N TYR A 321 -1.31 4.94 3.76
CA TYR A 321 -1.30 3.88 2.77
C TYR A 321 0.10 3.67 2.18
N ILE A 322 0.74 4.73 1.66
CA ILE A 322 2.07 4.63 1.06
C ILE A 322 3.13 4.31 2.12
N PHE A 323 3.06 4.96 3.28
CA PHE A 323 4.01 4.76 4.38
C PHE A 323 3.98 3.32 4.92
N LEU A 324 2.79 2.75 5.12
CA LEU A 324 2.64 1.38 5.61
C LEU A 324 3.16 0.35 4.61
N HIS A 325 2.85 0.52 3.33
CA HIS A 325 3.40 -0.35 2.29
C HIS A 325 4.94 -0.28 2.25
N LEU A 326 5.51 0.92 2.30
CA LEU A 326 6.95 1.14 2.33
C LEU A 326 7.59 0.48 3.57
N LEU A 327 7.03 0.75 4.76
CA LEU A 327 7.55 0.26 6.03
C LEU A 327 7.52 -1.28 6.11
N ILE A 328 6.39 -1.88 5.72
CA ILE A 328 6.17 -3.33 5.82
C ILE A 328 7.01 -4.07 4.78
N ASN A 329 7.08 -3.57 3.53
CA ASN A 329 7.91 -4.20 2.50
C ASN A 329 9.40 -4.12 2.86
N LEU A 330 9.93 -2.92 3.09
CA LEU A 330 11.35 -2.75 3.41
C LEU A 330 11.73 -3.43 4.72
N GLY A 331 10.88 -3.32 5.75
CA GLY A 331 11.08 -4.03 7.01
C GLY A 331 11.15 -5.55 6.84
N GLY A 332 10.31 -6.10 5.96
CA GLY A 332 10.30 -7.52 5.62
C GLY A 332 11.58 -7.95 4.91
N VAL A 333 11.94 -7.32 3.78
CA VAL A 333 13.10 -7.71 2.97
C VAL A 333 14.44 -7.44 3.65
N MET A 334 14.48 -6.55 4.67
CA MET A 334 15.64 -6.29 5.52
C MET A 334 15.69 -7.18 6.77
N GLY A 335 14.73 -8.09 6.99
CA GLY A 335 14.67 -8.96 8.16
C GLY A 335 14.38 -8.24 9.47
N LEU A 336 13.77 -7.05 9.44
CA LEU A 336 13.35 -6.28 10.61
C LEU A 336 11.91 -6.60 11.04
N MET A 337 11.13 -7.16 10.12
CA MET A 337 9.73 -7.52 10.29
C MET A 337 9.43 -8.85 9.59
N PRO A 338 8.31 -9.53 9.93
CA PRO A 338 7.83 -10.69 9.21
C PRO A 338 7.61 -10.41 7.73
N LEU A 339 7.90 -11.40 6.87
CA LEU A 339 7.60 -11.34 5.44
C LEU A 339 6.08 -11.39 5.22
N THR A 340 5.57 -10.43 4.47
CA THR A 340 4.12 -10.28 4.26
C THR A 340 3.68 -10.36 2.80
N GLY A 341 4.62 -10.30 1.83
CA GLY A 341 4.29 -10.29 0.42
C GLY A 341 3.62 -8.99 -0.06
N VAL A 342 3.83 -7.88 0.67
CA VAL A 342 3.27 -6.57 0.33
C VAL A 342 4.15 -5.87 -0.69
N PRO A 343 3.59 -5.36 -1.81
CA PRO A 343 4.40 -4.71 -2.85
C PRO A 343 4.95 -3.35 -2.39
N LEU A 344 6.13 -3.00 -2.92
CA LEU A 344 6.77 -1.70 -2.72
C LEU A 344 6.13 -0.65 -3.66
N PRO A 345 5.63 0.48 -3.14
CA PRO A 345 4.97 1.50 -3.96
C PRO A 345 5.80 1.95 -5.17
N TYR A 346 5.19 2.10 -6.33
CA TYR A 346 5.76 2.50 -7.63
C TYR A 346 6.70 1.50 -8.28
N LEU A 347 7.46 0.72 -7.51
CA LEU A 347 8.58 -0.08 -8.01
C LEU A 347 8.18 -1.52 -8.29
N SER A 348 7.33 -2.12 -7.45
CA SER A 348 6.90 -3.51 -7.59
C SER A 348 5.93 -3.72 -8.75
N TYR A 349 6.01 -4.87 -9.38
CA TYR A 349 4.97 -5.38 -10.24
C TYR A 349 3.69 -5.67 -9.43
N GLY A 350 2.55 -5.17 -9.93
CA GLY A 350 1.26 -5.45 -9.29
C GLY A 350 0.11 -4.72 -9.99
N GLY A 351 -0.73 -5.47 -10.71
CA GLY A 351 -1.80 -4.87 -11.51
C GLY A 351 -2.79 -4.03 -10.70
N SER A 352 -3.56 -4.67 -9.83
CA SER A 352 -4.55 -3.99 -8.98
C SER A 352 -3.92 -2.97 -8.05
N TYR A 353 -2.74 -3.29 -7.51
CA TYR A 353 -1.99 -2.41 -6.64
C TYR A 353 -1.56 -1.12 -7.35
N THR A 354 -1.00 -1.22 -8.57
CA THR A 354 -0.59 -0.06 -9.37
C THR A 354 -1.77 0.88 -9.65
N ILE A 355 -2.92 0.34 -10.04
CA ILE A 355 -4.13 1.14 -10.26
C ILE A 355 -4.57 1.82 -8.95
N SER A 356 -4.59 1.09 -7.82
CA SER A 356 -4.96 1.64 -6.52
C SER A 356 -4.00 2.74 -6.07
N LEU A 357 -2.69 2.59 -6.30
CA LEU A 357 -1.70 3.62 -6.00
C LEU A 357 -1.91 4.87 -6.87
N MET A 358 -2.19 4.72 -8.17
CA MET A 358 -2.50 5.84 -9.05
C MET A 358 -3.76 6.58 -8.60
N VAL A 359 -4.80 5.86 -8.18
CA VAL A 359 -6.02 6.44 -7.59
C VAL A 359 -5.68 7.19 -6.29
N ALA A 360 -4.85 6.63 -5.43
CA ALA A 360 -4.41 7.29 -4.19
C ALA A 360 -3.70 8.62 -4.46
N ILE A 361 -2.76 8.63 -5.42
CA ILE A 361 -2.05 9.85 -5.82
C ILE A 361 -3.01 10.87 -6.46
N ALA A 362 -3.95 10.43 -7.29
CA ALA A 362 -4.96 11.30 -7.87
C ALA A 362 -5.83 11.97 -6.79
N LEU A 363 -6.17 11.26 -5.70
CA LEU A 363 -6.89 11.82 -4.56
C LEU A 363 -6.10 12.92 -3.86
N VAL A 364 -4.80 12.72 -3.61
CA VAL A 364 -3.93 13.75 -3.02
C VAL A 364 -3.83 14.98 -3.92
N GLU A 365 -3.63 14.76 -5.22
CA GLU A 365 -3.58 15.85 -6.20
C GLU A 365 -4.93 16.60 -6.29
N ARG A 366 -6.05 15.87 -6.19
CA ARG A 366 -7.37 16.51 -6.12
C ARG A 366 -7.53 17.37 -4.86
N VAL A 367 -7.08 16.90 -3.71
CA VAL A 367 -7.06 17.67 -2.47
C VAL A 367 -6.20 18.95 -2.62
N ALA A 368 -5.03 18.84 -3.26
CA ALA A 368 -4.16 19.99 -3.53
C ALA A 368 -4.86 21.02 -4.44
N ILE A 369 -5.51 20.57 -5.52
CA ILE A 369 -6.28 21.43 -6.44
C ILE A 369 -7.39 22.17 -5.70
N GLU A 370 -8.17 21.49 -4.86
CA GLU A 370 -9.26 22.11 -4.10
C GLU A 370 -8.75 23.14 -3.10
N THR A 371 -7.65 22.81 -2.40
CA THR A 371 -7.00 23.68 -1.43
C THR A 371 -6.48 24.96 -2.09
N ASN A 372 -5.75 24.81 -3.22
CA ASN A 372 -5.19 25.94 -3.95
C ASN A 372 -6.29 26.79 -4.59
N THR A 373 -7.37 26.19 -5.10
CA THR A 373 -8.52 26.92 -5.63
C THR A 373 -9.19 27.80 -4.58
N LYS A 374 -9.32 27.32 -3.33
CA LYS A 374 -9.93 28.10 -2.24
C LYS A 374 -9.03 29.25 -1.80
N LYS A 375 -7.70 29.01 -1.72
CA LYS A 375 -6.72 30.07 -1.41
C LYS A 375 -6.77 31.20 -2.45
N GLU A 376 -6.76 30.88 -3.76
CA GLU A 376 -6.87 31.89 -4.83
C GLU A 376 -8.17 32.72 -4.73
N LYS A 377 -9.30 32.09 -4.37
CA LYS A 377 -10.58 32.82 -4.19
C LYS A 377 -10.54 33.77 -3.01
N VAL A 378 -9.86 33.43 -1.93
CA VAL A 378 -9.70 34.32 -0.75
C VAL A 378 -8.82 35.50 -1.12
N LEU A 379 -7.67 35.28 -1.77
CA LEU A 379 -6.75 36.34 -2.19
C LEU A 379 -7.36 37.33 -3.22
N ARG A 380 -8.36 36.91 -4.00
CA ARG A 380 -9.06 37.82 -4.94
C ARG A 380 -10.15 38.64 -4.29
N LYS A 381 -10.56 38.29 -3.05
CA LYS A 381 -11.59 39.02 -2.29
C LYS A 381 -11.00 39.97 -1.27
N SER A 382 -9.72 39.81 -0.89
CA SER A 382 -8.91 40.76 -0.12
C SER A 382 -8.31 41.84 -1.04
#